data_843469a2e7a163b801dd40d0098c4a12
#
_entry.id   843469a2e7a163b801dd40d0098c4a12
#
_cell.length_a   1.000
_cell.length_b   1.000
_cell.length_c   1.000
_cell.angle_alpha   90.00
_cell.angle_beta   90.00
_cell.angle_gamma   90.00
#
_symmetry.space_group_name_H-M   'P 1'
#
loop_
_entity.id
_entity.type
_entity.pdbx_description
1 polymer ?
#
loop_
_entity_poly.entity_id
_entity_poly.type
_entity_poly.pdbx_seq_one_letter_code
_entity_poly.pdbx_strand_id
1 'polypeptide(L)'
;PGAYIPEMMNFCYDVDVYTIWADMILFNTCYYDIERKYYVAYAGRRKEKTYALTNQEIRLRFHKQLVLETDVPASLAQAMSDHVFIYRTETKTEMNEIMKAIISKEPIIQAPVKKVKKPKVQPVKQSKPKKQSPVKRKKDNFKEFSN
;
A
#
# COMPACT_ATOMS: atom_id res chain seq x y z
N PRO A 1 28.04 -3.45 0.31
CA PRO A 1 27.19 -2.28 0.51
C PRO A 1 26.44 -2.01 -0.78
N GLY A 2 25.14 -1.90 -0.75
CA GLY A 2 24.33 -1.70 -1.95
C GLY A 2 23.52 -2.92 -2.41
N ALA A 3 23.51 -4.01 -1.64
CA ALA A 3 22.85 -5.26 -2.02
C ALA A 3 21.37 -5.10 -2.37
N TYR A 4 20.68 -4.09 -1.82
CA TYR A 4 19.25 -3.85 -2.06
C TYR A 4 18.95 -2.58 -2.87
N ILE A 5 19.98 -1.90 -3.41
CA ILE A 5 19.76 -0.66 -4.19
C ILE A 5 18.95 -0.93 -5.46
N PRO A 6 19.26 -1.96 -6.27
CA PRO A 6 18.44 -2.25 -7.46
C PRO A 6 16.98 -2.55 -7.12
N GLU A 7 16.72 -3.34 -6.07
CA GLU A 7 15.36 -3.63 -5.61
C GLU A 7 14.63 -2.36 -5.13
N MET A 8 15.33 -1.50 -4.38
CA MET A 8 14.76 -0.21 -3.98
C MET A 8 14.46 0.68 -5.18
N MET A 9 15.27 0.65 -6.22
CA MET A 9 15.01 1.36 -7.47
C MET A 9 13.77 0.78 -8.17
N ASN A 10 13.66 -0.55 -8.26
CA ASN A 10 12.48 -1.21 -8.80
C ASN A 10 11.20 -0.74 -8.10
N PHE A 11 11.18 -0.72 -6.77
CA PHE A 11 10.04 -0.28 -5.98
C PHE A 11 9.78 1.23 -6.06
N CYS A 12 10.84 2.05 -6.24
CA CYS A 12 10.74 3.50 -6.30
C CYS A 12 10.14 4.00 -7.63
N TYR A 13 10.57 3.39 -8.71
CA TYR A 13 10.22 3.78 -10.08
C TYR A 13 9.15 2.87 -10.70
N ASP A 14 8.84 1.75 -10.04
CA ASP A 14 7.92 0.72 -10.55
C ASP A 14 8.37 0.17 -11.92
N VAL A 15 9.64 -0.19 -12.02
CA VAL A 15 10.33 -0.69 -13.20
C VAL A 15 11.21 -1.89 -12.84
N ASP A 16 11.72 -2.60 -13.81
CA ASP A 16 12.76 -3.60 -13.65
C ASP A 16 14.11 -3.05 -14.14
N VAL A 17 14.94 -2.58 -13.20
CA VAL A 17 16.27 -2.02 -13.54
C VAL A 17 17.21 -3.05 -14.13
N TYR A 18 17.01 -4.35 -13.86
CA TYR A 18 17.84 -5.41 -14.43
C TYR A 18 17.54 -5.58 -15.92
N THR A 19 16.27 -5.53 -16.30
CA THR A 19 15.86 -5.52 -17.72
C THR A 19 16.36 -4.27 -18.41
N ILE A 20 16.19 -3.09 -17.80
CA ILE A 20 16.71 -1.82 -18.36
C ILE A 20 18.21 -1.90 -18.58
N TRP A 21 18.96 -2.42 -17.62
CA TRP A 21 20.41 -2.57 -17.72
C TRP A 21 20.80 -3.55 -18.84
N ALA A 22 20.09 -4.68 -18.98
CA ALA A 22 20.31 -5.64 -20.05
C ALA A 22 20.07 -5.02 -21.43
N ASP A 23 18.96 -4.28 -21.58
CA ASP A 23 18.64 -3.58 -22.84
C ASP A 23 19.67 -2.51 -23.20
N MET A 24 20.16 -1.77 -22.22
CA MET A 24 21.23 -0.80 -22.42
C MET A 24 22.51 -1.45 -22.93
N ILE A 25 22.87 -2.63 -22.44
CA ILE A 25 24.05 -3.36 -22.90
C ILE A 25 23.84 -3.93 -24.30
N LEU A 26 22.67 -4.51 -24.57
CA LEU A 26 22.37 -5.17 -25.84
C LEU A 26 22.15 -4.18 -26.98
N PHE A 27 21.44 -3.08 -26.69
CA PHE A 27 20.97 -2.15 -27.71
C PHE A 27 21.64 -0.78 -27.64
N ASN A 28 22.51 -0.56 -26.65
CA ASN A 28 23.18 0.73 -26.38
C ASN A 28 22.22 1.92 -26.28
N THR A 29 21.01 1.66 -25.81
CA THR A 29 19.92 2.65 -25.71
C THR A 29 19.02 2.35 -24.50
N CYS A 30 18.50 3.41 -23.87
CA CYS A 30 17.47 3.33 -22.84
C CYS A 30 16.17 3.88 -23.42
N TYR A 31 15.17 3.02 -23.57
CA TYR A 31 13.84 3.39 -24.09
C TYR A 31 12.83 3.68 -22.98
N TYR A 32 13.26 3.60 -21.72
CA TYR A 32 12.36 3.71 -20.57
C TYR A 32 12.30 5.15 -20.08
N ASP A 33 11.09 5.64 -19.90
CA ASP A 33 10.85 6.88 -19.16
C ASP A 33 10.83 6.55 -17.67
N ILE A 34 11.87 6.99 -16.95
CA ILE A 34 12.09 6.65 -15.55
C ILE A 34 11.65 7.83 -14.68
N GLU A 35 10.38 7.83 -14.27
CA GLU A 35 9.85 8.81 -13.34
C GLU A 35 9.65 8.18 -11.95
N ARG A 36 10.03 8.93 -10.92
CA ARG A 36 9.85 8.47 -9.53
C ARG A 36 8.38 8.48 -9.16
N LYS A 37 7.83 7.29 -8.81
CA LYS A 37 6.45 7.11 -8.37
C LYS A 37 6.30 7.08 -6.85
N TYR A 38 7.29 6.53 -6.14
CA TYR A 38 7.23 6.29 -4.70
C TYR A 38 8.49 6.75 -3.97
N TYR A 39 8.35 6.92 -2.66
CA TYR A 39 9.48 7.05 -1.73
C TYR A 39 9.74 5.67 -1.14
N VAL A 40 10.97 5.19 -1.27
CA VAL A 40 11.39 3.87 -0.77
C VAL A 40 12.49 4.06 0.25
N ALA A 41 12.43 3.31 1.32
CA ALA A 41 13.46 3.33 2.33
C ALA A 41 13.78 1.92 2.86
N TYR A 42 15.00 1.80 3.31
CA TYR A 42 15.60 0.62 3.95
C TYR A 42 15.72 0.87 5.45
N ALA A 43 15.18 -0.02 6.25
CA ALA A 43 15.34 -0.01 7.70
C ALA A 43 15.94 -1.31 8.19
N GLY A 44 17.19 -1.26 8.65
CA GLY A 44 17.90 -2.41 9.20
C GLY A 44 17.78 -2.51 10.71
N ARG A 45 17.56 -3.72 11.22
CA ARG A 45 17.54 -4.04 12.64
C ARG A 45 18.66 -4.99 13.01
N ARG A 46 19.23 -4.81 14.20
CA ARG A 46 20.24 -5.72 14.78
C ARG A 46 19.61 -6.55 15.88
N LYS A 47 19.95 -7.84 15.92
CA LYS A 47 19.46 -8.78 16.96
C LYS A 47 19.89 -8.38 18.37
N GLU A 48 21.04 -7.74 18.49
CA GLU A 48 21.57 -7.27 19.78
C GLU A 48 20.85 -6.05 20.36
N LYS A 49 19.99 -5.38 19.57
CA LYS A 49 19.31 -4.15 19.99
C LYS A 49 17.84 -4.41 20.30
N THR A 50 17.36 -3.77 21.34
CA THR A 50 15.95 -3.75 21.71
C THR A 50 15.26 -2.62 20.96
N TYR A 51 14.06 -2.89 20.44
CA TYR A 51 13.23 -1.93 19.71
C TYR A 51 11.84 -1.84 20.34
N ALA A 52 11.19 -0.69 20.17
CA ALA A 52 9.86 -0.43 20.72
C ALA A 52 8.77 -1.32 20.14
N LEU A 53 8.91 -1.71 18.88
CA LEU A 53 7.99 -2.62 18.19
C LEU A 53 8.71 -3.93 17.84
N THR A 54 8.01 -5.04 17.97
CA THR A 54 8.48 -6.34 17.47
C THR A 54 8.37 -6.38 15.93
N ASN A 55 9.08 -7.32 15.29
CA ASN A 55 8.94 -7.51 13.83
C ASN A 55 7.51 -7.86 13.42
N GLN A 56 6.81 -8.64 14.25
CA GLN A 56 5.41 -8.99 14.00
C GLN A 56 4.49 -7.76 14.05
N GLU A 57 4.67 -6.87 15.01
CA GLU A 57 3.89 -5.63 15.10
C GLU A 57 4.15 -4.71 13.91
N ILE A 58 5.39 -4.65 13.39
CA ILE A 58 5.72 -3.91 12.18
C ILE A 58 4.97 -4.48 10.98
N ARG A 59 4.99 -5.80 10.78
CA ARG A 59 4.25 -6.46 9.68
C ARG A 59 2.75 -6.14 9.74
N LEU A 60 2.15 -6.24 10.92
CA LEU A 60 0.73 -5.94 11.09
C LEU A 60 0.40 -4.48 10.85
N ARG A 61 1.25 -3.58 11.35
CA ARG A 61 0.99 -2.14 11.30
C ARG A 61 1.22 -1.54 9.92
N PHE A 62 2.27 -2.00 9.22
CA PHE A 62 2.73 -1.43 7.95
C PHE A 62 2.63 -2.40 6.77
N HIS A 63 1.72 -3.38 6.84
CA HIS A 63 1.57 -4.43 5.82
C HIS A 63 1.35 -3.89 4.40
N LYS A 64 0.72 -2.70 4.26
CA LYS A 64 0.46 -2.08 2.95
C LYS A 64 1.69 -1.42 2.35
N GLN A 65 2.57 -0.90 3.19
CA GLN A 65 3.77 -0.19 2.78
C GLN A 65 4.98 -1.12 2.65
N LEU A 66 4.97 -2.23 3.38
CA LEU A 66 6.07 -3.19 3.40
C LEU A 66 6.13 -3.95 2.08
N VAL A 67 7.26 -3.85 1.37
CA VAL A 67 7.47 -4.52 0.06
C VAL A 67 8.47 -5.65 0.12
N LEU A 68 9.41 -5.60 1.07
CA LEU A 68 10.37 -6.69 1.30
C LEU A 68 10.71 -6.77 2.78
N GLU A 69 10.75 -7.98 3.30
CA GLU A 69 11.31 -8.30 4.62
C GLU A 69 12.16 -9.56 4.51
N THR A 70 13.39 -9.48 5.01
CA THR A 70 14.31 -10.62 4.95
C THR A 70 15.39 -10.54 6.01
N ASP A 71 15.93 -11.70 6.38
CA ASP A 71 17.16 -11.77 7.15
C ASP A 71 18.37 -11.57 6.22
N VAL A 72 19.35 -10.83 6.70
CA VAL A 72 20.59 -10.58 5.96
C VAL A 72 21.54 -11.76 6.19
N PRO A 73 22.20 -12.29 5.13
CA PRO A 73 23.23 -13.31 5.29
C PRO A 73 24.31 -12.90 6.29
N ALA A 74 24.77 -13.84 7.11
CA ALA A 74 25.74 -13.56 8.17
C ALA A 74 27.00 -12.84 7.69
N SER A 75 27.44 -13.13 6.46
CA SER A 75 28.58 -12.46 5.81
C SER A 75 28.39 -10.96 5.58
N LEU A 76 27.14 -10.50 5.46
CA LEU A 76 26.80 -9.10 5.23
C LEU A 76 26.20 -8.43 6.47
N ALA A 77 25.78 -9.21 7.48
CA ALA A 77 25.09 -8.70 8.66
C ALA A 77 25.90 -7.64 9.42
N GLN A 78 27.23 -7.81 9.51
CA GLN A 78 28.09 -6.84 10.16
C GLN A 78 28.03 -5.45 9.51
N ALA A 79 28.00 -5.41 8.18
CA ALA A 79 27.99 -4.16 7.42
C ALA A 79 26.59 -3.55 7.28
N MET A 80 25.56 -4.39 7.18
CA MET A 80 24.21 -3.94 6.83
C MET A 80 23.22 -3.97 8.01
N SER A 81 23.08 -5.08 8.69
CA SER A 81 22.19 -5.37 9.83
C SER A 81 21.79 -6.85 9.77
N ASP A 82 21.13 -7.37 10.81
CA ASP A 82 20.73 -8.79 10.83
C ASP A 82 19.38 -9.02 10.13
N HIS A 83 18.49 -8.03 10.17
CA HIS A 83 17.15 -8.10 9.61
C HIS A 83 16.80 -6.78 8.92
N VAL A 84 16.08 -6.86 7.80
CA VAL A 84 15.81 -5.74 6.91
C VAL A 84 14.34 -5.63 6.60
N PHE A 85 13.85 -4.40 6.64
CA PHE A 85 12.56 -3.99 6.11
C PHE A 85 12.79 -2.98 4.99
N ILE A 86 12.23 -3.25 3.80
CA ILE A 86 12.12 -2.28 2.73
C ILE A 86 10.64 -1.95 2.57
N TYR A 87 10.32 -0.66 2.56
CA TYR A 87 8.95 -0.19 2.45
C TYR A 87 8.88 0.97 1.48
N ARG A 88 7.72 1.12 0.85
CA ARG A 88 7.41 2.19 -0.08
C ARG A 88 6.20 2.99 0.37
N THR A 89 6.21 4.30 0.09
CA THR A 89 5.13 5.23 0.46
C THR A 89 4.93 6.26 -0.65
N GLU A 90 3.78 6.90 -0.66
CA GLU A 90 3.49 7.98 -1.60
C GLU A 90 4.13 9.30 -1.17
N THR A 91 4.38 9.47 0.13
CA THR A 91 4.91 10.71 0.68
C THR A 91 6.19 10.49 1.49
N LYS A 92 7.09 11.48 1.43
CA LYS A 92 8.33 11.49 2.22
C LYS A 92 8.06 11.57 3.73
N THR A 93 6.97 12.20 4.12
CA THR A 93 6.59 12.33 5.54
C THR A 93 6.25 10.98 6.13
N GLU A 94 5.37 10.23 5.46
CA GLU A 94 4.98 8.87 5.86
C GLU A 94 6.20 7.94 5.90
N MET A 95 7.08 8.02 4.89
CA MET A 95 8.33 7.26 4.87
C MET A 95 9.17 7.50 6.13
N ASN A 96 9.33 8.77 6.55
CA ASN A 96 10.10 9.13 7.74
C ASN A 96 9.42 8.67 9.03
N GLU A 97 8.09 8.69 9.11
CA GLU A 97 7.32 8.20 10.26
C GLU A 97 7.48 6.69 10.43
N ILE A 98 7.38 5.94 9.34
CA ILE A 98 7.60 4.48 9.34
C ILE A 98 9.06 4.17 9.74
N MET A 99 10.04 4.89 9.18
CA MET A 99 11.44 4.73 9.55
C MET A 99 11.64 4.89 11.07
N LYS A 100 11.13 5.99 11.63
CA LYS A 100 11.20 6.25 13.08
C LYS A 100 10.53 5.13 13.88
N ALA A 101 9.37 4.66 13.45
CA ALA A 101 8.66 3.57 14.13
C ALA A 101 9.46 2.26 14.13
N ILE A 102 10.12 1.91 13.02
CA ILE A 102 10.89 0.68 12.89
C ILE A 102 12.17 0.72 13.75
N ILE A 103 12.87 1.85 13.80
CA ILE A 103 14.17 1.95 14.48
C ILE A 103 14.08 2.49 15.91
N SER A 104 12.91 2.95 16.37
CA SER A 104 12.72 3.49 17.71
C SER A 104 13.04 2.46 18.78
N LYS A 105 13.75 2.91 19.82
CA LYS A 105 14.06 2.14 21.02
C LYS A 105 13.10 2.47 22.17
N GLU A 106 12.45 3.61 22.12
CA GLU A 106 11.47 4.03 23.11
C GLU A 106 10.06 3.60 22.69
N PRO A 107 9.18 3.23 23.64
CA PRO A 107 7.80 2.93 23.32
C PRO A 107 7.16 4.16 22.67
N ILE A 108 6.59 3.94 21.47
CA ILE A 108 5.89 5.01 20.76
C ILE A 108 4.60 5.29 21.53
N ILE A 109 4.59 6.40 22.28
CA ILE A 109 3.36 6.92 22.89
C ILE A 109 2.47 7.30 21.72
N GLN A 110 1.52 6.46 21.39
CA GLN A 110 0.51 6.77 20.37
C GLN A 110 -0.25 7.98 20.86
N ALA A 111 -0.14 9.10 20.13
CA ALA A 111 -1.10 10.18 20.31
C ALA A 111 -2.51 9.55 20.17
N PRO A 112 -3.44 9.85 21.10
CA PRO A 112 -4.75 9.17 21.10
C PRO A 112 -5.38 9.35 19.72
N VAL A 113 -5.69 8.22 19.08
CA VAL A 113 -6.43 8.19 17.81
C VAL A 113 -7.68 9.03 18.04
N LYS A 114 -7.77 10.20 17.41
CA LYS A 114 -8.97 11.04 17.46
C LYS A 114 -10.12 10.12 17.02
N LYS A 115 -10.96 9.75 17.98
CA LYS A 115 -12.16 8.95 17.71
C LYS A 115 -12.91 9.68 16.60
N VAL A 116 -12.91 9.09 15.42
CA VAL A 116 -13.75 9.54 14.30
C VAL A 116 -15.17 9.52 14.84
N LYS A 117 -15.77 10.71 15.01
CA LYS A 117 -17.16 10.85 15.44
C LYS A 117 -17.98 10.09 14.39
N LYS A 118 -18.62 9.00 14.79
CA LYS A 118 -19.58 8.29 13.96
C LYS A 118 -20.56 9.32 13.40
N PRO A 119 -20.79 9.34 12.07
CA PRO A 119 -21.79 10.23 11.51
C PRO A 119 -23.14 9.96 12.20
N LYS A 120 -23.77 11.00 12.76
CA LYS A 120 -25.13 10.92 13.32
C LYS A 120 -26.04 10.50 12.17
N VAL A 121 -26.48 9.25 12.17
CA VAL A 121 -27.54 8.77 11.31
C VAL A 121 -28.80 9.55 11.73
N GLN A 122 -29.24 10.49 10.89
CA GLN A 122 -30.54 11.14 11.07
C GLN A 122 -31.63 10.10 10.79
N PRO A 123 -32.66 9.98 11.62
CA PRO A 123 -33.75 9.05 11.36
C PRO A 123 -34.48 9.47 10.08
N VAL A 124 -34.46 8.56 9.10
CA VAL A 124 -35.23 8.71 7.85
C VAL A 124 -36.70 8.76 8.23
N LYS A 125 -37.35 9.90 8.00
CA LYS A 125 -38.81 10.05 8.12
C LYS A 125 -39.46 9.11 7.10
N GLN A 126 -40.12 8.09 7.58
CA GLN A 126 -40.95 7.19 6.77
C GLN A 126 -42.10 8.01 6.15
N SER A 127 -42.02 8.19 4.85
CA SER A 127 -43.14 8.73 4.06
C SER A 127 -44.22 7.67 3.92
N LYS A 128 -45.45 8.00 4.32
CA LYS A 128 -46.66 7.15 4.21
C LYS A 128 -46.89 6.71 2.77
N PRO A 129 -47.31 5.44 2.53
CA PRO A 129 -47.59 4.96 1.18
C PRO A 129 -48.77 5.70 0.56
N LYS A 130 -48.57 6.29 -0.61
CA LYS A 130 -49.67 6.83 -1.45
C LYS A 130 -50.53 5.68 -1.97
N LYS A 131 -51.83 5.74 -1.71
CA LYS A 131 -52.85 4.84 -2.29
C LYS A 131 -52.76 4.92 -3.80
N GLN A 132 -52.53 3.82 -4.48
CA GLN A 132 -52.60 3.70 -5.94
C GLN A 132 -54.07 3.61 -6.38
N SER A 133 -54.46 4.44 -7.31
CA SER A 133 -55.74 4.38 -8.00
C SER A 133 -55.75 3.22 -9.01
N PRO A 134 -56.90 2.56 -9.26
CA PRO A 134 -56.95 1.41 -10.15
C PRO A 134 -56.77 1.84 -11.64
N VAL A 135 -55.79 1.18 -12.28
CA VAL A 135 -55.55 1.33 -13.73
C VAL A 135 -56.63 0.58 -14.50
N LYS A 136 -57.40 1.28 -15.35
CA LYS A 136 -58.36 0.73 -16.29
C LYS A 136 -57.62 -0.03 -17.40
N ARG A 137 -57.87 -1.32 -17.51
CA ARG A 137 -57.40 -2.15 -18.62
C ARG A 137 -58.13 -1.77 -19.91
N LYS A 138 -57.43 -1.30 -20.93
CA LYS A 138 -57.92 -1.23 -22.32
C LYS A 138 -57.80 -2.62 -22.91
N LYS A 139 -58.93 -3.07 -23.48
CA LYS A 139 -58.98 -4.28 -24.35
C LYS A 139 -58.45 -3.86 -25.71
N ASP A 140 -57.33 -4.39 -26.12
CA ASP A 140 -56.86 -4.30 -27.51
C ASP A 140 -57.25 -5.56 -28.26
N ASN A 141 -57.95 -5.31 -29.36
CA ASN A 141 -58.46 -6.31 -30.30
C ASN A 141 -57.34 -7.03 -31.05
N PHE A 142 -57.33 -8.33 -30.90
CA PHE A 142 -56.53 -9.25 -31.71
C PHE A 142 -57.23 -9.40 -33.08
N LYS A 143 -56.67 -8.86 -34.15
CA LYS A 143 -57.05 -9.18 -35.53
C LYS A 143 -56.09 -10.24 -36.07
N GLU A 144 -56.66 -11.39 -36.36
CA GLU A 144 -56.10 -12.46 -37.18
C GLU A 144 -55.70 -11.91 -38.56
N PHE A 145 -54.51 -12.25 -39.01
CA PHE A 145 -54.21 -12.28 -40.45
C PHE A 145 -53.78 -13.71 -40.80
N SER A 146 -54.74 -14.41 -41.46
CA SER A 146 -54.47 -15.55 -42.32
C SER A 146 -54.03 -14.99 -43.68
N ASN A 147 -52.90 -15.44 -44.17
CA ASN A 147 -52.61 -15.98 -45.52
C ASN A 147 -51.09 -16.21 -45.59
#